data_63e13953ade768d0896f4d95869c7b8a
#
_entry.id   63e13953ade768d0896f4d95869c7b8a
#
_cell.length_a   1.000
_cell.length_b   1.000
_cell.length_c   1.000
_cell.angle_alpha   90.00
_cell.angle_beta   90.00
_cell.angle_gamma   90.00
#
_symmetry.space_group_name_H-M   'P 1'
#
loop_
_entity.id
_entity.type
_entity.pdbx_description
1 polymer ?
#
loop_
_entity_poly.entity_id
_entity_poly.type
_entity_poly.pdbx_seq_one_letter_code
_entity_poly.pdbx_strand_id
1 'polypeptide(L)'
;MRIALVAAVAVVVLLVVPISGSAVRPTPAALVKRGLSRAVERGDLAPAEAAGYRATLARALAEAKRLPPLRTKLLEAVVADVASQWRSYTAPRALTLFSTIDVNTDWLASHRLAGTHLDIEGPDGAVYRFFSSHGFVFHPLANFARLNGLATSKDAAGTAELASALLARAVPFGGSLLWQYDFPFGTGRPPWTSGMAQAVAAQALARAGQLLSDQTLLDAADSAYASVARLQSPSSPAKPWIALYSFDRVPVLNAQLQAAISIGDYATISGNTAAAATATRMTDAAQTLLPKFDTGYWSLYSLRGDESPLDYHDYVIDLLRKLATRTGEPVWGEKADRFEAYESEPPLILVRSSPPTVYPHPEDGFRDAAPIRFWLSKASTVTLIVDGRRVTATFGHGENTLYWEPDDAEPGTYHPYLTAVPSAGPRAQQAGPAVTVGPSPGPPPVDVTVMSPATVSWSSNAEGTPWLHIRLRLTQDGETRTLDLGRRKLAGTRHLRLPPGRWHVTMFAANSAGRSRFVSLGYLPR
;
A
#
# COMPACT_ATOMS: atom_id res chain seq x y z
N MET A 1 13.76 -66.40 -57.61
CA MET A 1 12.91 -65.37 -58.23
C MET A 1 11.78 -65.04 -57.27
N ARG A 2 11.94 -64.02 -56.49
CA ARG A 2 10.89 -63.56 -55.54
C ARG A 2 10.59 -62.12 -55.89
N ILE A 3 9.36 -61.91 -56.32
CA ILE A 3 8.80 -60.59 -56.65
C ILE A 3 8.32 -59.97 -55.36
N ALA A 4 8.85 -58.80 -55.01
CA ALA A 4 8.41 -58.02 -53.85
C ALA A 4 7.34 -57.01 -54.28
N LEU A 5 6.17 -57.10 -53.66
CA LEU A 5 5.03 -56.20 -53.82
C LEU A 5 5.21 -55.05 -52.86
N VAL A 6 5.33 -53.82 -53.38
CA VAL A 6 5.37 -52.60 -52.56
C VAL A 6 3.94 -52.05 -52.41
N ALA A 7 3.39 -52.12 -51.19
CA ALA A 7 2.10 -51.50 -50.85
C ALA A 7 2.36 -50.09 -50.40
N ALA A 8 1.83 -49.11 -51.13
CA ALA A 8 1.81 -47.69 -50.70
C ALA A 8 0.67 -47.43 -49.68
N VAL A 9 1.04 -47.12 -48.47
CA VAL A 9 0.07 -46.68 -47.42
C VAL A 9 -0.07 -45.16 -47.51
N ALA A 10 -1.21 -44.68 -47.95
CA ALA A 10 -1.57 -43.25 -47.89
C ALA A 10 -1.98 -42.90 -46.45
N VAL A 11 -1.15 -42.11 -45.75
CA VAL A 11 -1.47 -41.56 -44.46
C VAL A 11 -2.29 -40.29 -44.68
N VAL A 12 -3.60 -40.36 -44.40
CA VAL A 12 -4.47 -39.16 -44.32
C VAL A 12 -4.24 -38.51 -42.96
N VAL A 13 -3.48 -37.40 -42.93
CA VAL A 13 -3.34 -36.55 -41.74
C VAL A 13 -4.59 -35.69 -41.63
N LEU A 14 -5.50 -36.06 -40.76
CA LEU A 14 -6.59 -35.19 -40.32
C LEU A 14 -6.02 -34.08 -39.40
N LEU A 15 -5.85 -32.89 -39.97
CA LEU A 15 -5.59 -31.67 -39.20
C LEU A 15 -6.82 -31.34 -38.36
N VAL A 16 -6.83 -31.79 -37.11
CA VAL A 16 -7.76 -31.29 -36.11
C VAL A 16 -7.26 -29.89 -35.70
N VAL A 17 -7.84 -28.86 -36.30
CA VAL A 17 -7.68 -27.47 -35.82
C VAL A 17 -8.39 -27.35 -34.48
N PRO A 18 -7.70 -27.10 -33.37
CA PRO A 18 -8.39 -26.79 -32.12
C PRO A 18 -9.11 -25.47 -32.29
N ILE A 19 -10.43 -25.51 -32.33
CA ILE A 19 -11.26 -24.30 -32.16
C ILE A 19 -11.03 -23.83 -30.72
N SER A 20 -10.06 -22.95 -30.51
CA SER A 20 -9.86 -22.23 -29.26
C SER A 20 -11.00 -21.24 -29.13
N GLY A 21 -12.18 -21.71 -28.74
CA GLY A 21 -13.24 -20.87 -28.26
C GLY A 21 -12.73 -20.17 -27.03
N SER A 22 -12.46 -18.88 -27.10
CA SER A 22 -12.23 -18.04 -25.92
C SER A 22 -13.45 -18.16 -25.04
N ALA A 23 -13.34 -18.96 -23.98
CA ALA A 23 -14.42 -19.12 -23.00
C ALA A 23 -14.67 -17.72 -22.41
N VAL A 24 -15.80 -17.13 -22.76
CA VAL A 24 -16.24 -15.83 -22.21
C VAL A 24 -16.28 -15.97 -20.70
N ARG A 25 -15.46 -15.20 -19.98
CA ARG A 25 -15.45 -15.22 -18.52
C ARG A 25 -16.85 -14.83 -18.04
N PRO A 26 -17.45 -15.61 -17.12
CA PRO A 26 -18.79 -15.29 -16.61
C PRO A 26 -18.76 -13.94 -15.89
N THR A 27 -19.82 -13.16 -16.07
CA THR A 27 -19.99 -11.87 -15.38
C THR A 27 -20.13 -12.08 -13.88
N PRO A 28 -19.81 -11.07 -13.03
CA PRO A 28 -20.04 -11.14 -11.59
C PRO A 28 -21.47 -11.55 -11.24
N ALA A 29 -22.48 -10.95 -11.88
CA ALA A 29 -23.88 -11.30 -11.68
C ALA A 29 -24.20 -12.76 -12.03
N ALA A 30 -23.60 -13.31 -13.09
CA ALA A 30 -23.77 -14.73 -13.44
C ALA A 30 -23.13 -15.66 -12.39
N LEU A 31 -21.97 -15.27 -11.84
CA LEU A 31 -21.34 -16.02 -10.75
C LEU A 31 -22.17 -16.00 -9.48
N VAL A 32 -22.74 -14.84 -9.09
CA VAL A 32 -23.65 -14.74 -7.93
C VAL A 32 -24.86 -15.67 -8.10
N LYS A 33 -25.55 -15.60 -9.24
CA LYS A 33 -26.69 -16.48 -9.52
C LYS A 33 -26.33 -17.97 -9.42
N ARG A 34 -25.19 -18.35 -10.00
CA ARG A 34 -24.66 -19.71 -9.92
C ARG A 34 -24.35 -20.13 -8.49
N GLY A 35 -23.75 -19.21 -7.69
CA GLY A 35 -23.43 -19.43 -6.28
C GLY A 35 -24.67 -19.70 -5.45
N LEU A 36 -25.73 -18.91 -5.63
CA LEU A 36 -27.01 -19.08 -4.95
C LEU A 36 -27.67 -20.44 -5.30
N SER A 37 -27.65 -20.82 -6.59
CA SER A 37 -28.20 -22.15 -6.99
C SER A 37 -27.44 -23.30 -6.34
N ARG A 38 -26.11 -23.24 -6.33
CA ARG A 38 -25.27 -24.26 -5.68
C ARG A 38 -25.46 -24.32 -4.16
N ALA A 39 -25.67 -23.19 -3.51
CA ALA A 39 -25.91 -23.16 -2.07
C ALA A 39 -27.26 -23.82 -1.72
N VAL A 40 -28.28 -23.61 -2.54
CA VAL A 40 -29.59 -24.33 -2.40
C VAL A 40 -29.41 -25.83 -2.64
N GLU A 41 -28.69 -26.23 -3.70
CA GLU A 41 -28.39 -27.63 -4.03
C GLU A 41 -27.69 -28.37 -2.87
N ARG A 42 -26.79 -27.66 -2.13
CA ARG A 42 -26.10 -28.23 -0.97
C ARG A 42 -26.88 -28.17 0.33
N GLY A 43 -28.04 -27.50 0.35
CA GLY A 43 -28.79 -27.26 1.57
C GLY A 43 -28.23 -26.16 2.48
N ASP A 44 -27.29 -25.37 2.00
CA ASP A 44 -26.65 -24.24 2.73
C ASP A 44 -27.55 -22.99 2.79
N LEU A 45 -28.55 -22.91 1.89
CA LEU A 45 -29.57 -21.85 1.81
C LEU A 45 -30.94 -22.44 1.53
N ALA A 46 -31.97 -21.90 2.18
CA ALA A 46 -33.33 -22.20 1.80
C ALA A 46 -33.68 -21.59 0.41
N PRO A 47 -34.51 -22.25 -0.41
CA PRO A 47 -34.92 -21.71 -1.72
C PRO A 47 -35.53 -20.31 -1.65
N ALA A 48 -36.29 -19.99 -0.61
CA ALA A 48 -36.90 -18.68 -0.37
C ALA A 48 -35.84 -17.60 -0.10
N GLU A 49 -34.80 -17.89 0.72
CA GLU A 49 -33.69 -16.98 0.99
C GLU A 49 -32.93 -16.67 -0.31
N ALA A 50 -32.58 -17.70 -1.08
CA ALA A 50 -31.91 -17.55 -2.35
C ALA A 50 -32.74 -16.74 -3.37
N ALA A 51 -34.09 -16.84 -3.34
CA ALA A 51 -34.97 -16.02 -4.17
C ALA A 51 -34.90 -14.54 -3.74
N GLY A 52 -34.91 -14.25 -2.43
CA GLY A 52 -34.71 -12.91 -1.89
C GLY A 52 -33.38 -12.30 -2.33
N TYR A 53 -32.28 -13.04 -2.20
CA TYR A 53 -30.94 -12.57 -2.63
C TYR A 53 -30.85 -12.35 -4.15
N ARG A 54 -31.57 -13.13 -4.97
CA ARG A 54 -31.65 -12.83 -6.41
C ARG A 54 -32.41 -11.53 -6.69
N ALA A 55 -33.44 -11.21 -5.89
CA ALA A 55 -34.16 -9.94 -5.99
C ALA A 55 -33.24 -8.75 -5.59
N THR A 56 -32.49 -8.86 -4.48
CA THR A 56 -31.45 -7.89 -4.08
C THR A 56 -30.47 -7.62 -5.21
N LEU A 57 -29.89 -8.67 -5.82
CA LEU A 57 -28.98 -8.52 -6.96
C LEU A 57 -29.65 -7.83 -8.15
N ALA A 58 -30.90 -8.20 -8.47
CA ALA A 58 -31.63 -7.61 -9.59
C ALA A 58 -31.89 -6.11 -9.36
N ARG A 59 -32.25 -5.71 -8.14
CA ARG A 59 -32.42 -4.32 -7.71
C ARG A 59 -31.11 -3.53 -7.88
N ALA A 60 -30.00 -4.06 -7.39
CA ALA A 60 -28.68 -3.41 -7.51
C ALA A 60 -28.26 -3.21 -8.97
N LEU A 61 -28.46 -4.22 -9.83
CA LEU A 61 -28.15 -4.14 -11.26
C LEU A 61 -29.06 -3.16 -12.01
N ALA A 62 -30.32 -3.03 -11.61
CA ALA A 62 -31.24 -2.04 -12.16
C ALA A 62 -30.84 -0.61 -11.74
N GLU A 63 -30.48 -0.42 -10.47
CA GLU A 63 -30.05 0.86 -9.95
C GLU A 63 -28.70 1.31 -10.57
N ALA A 64 -27.73 0.40 -10.74
CA ALA A 64 -26.46 0.70 -11.38
C ALA A 64 -26.60 1.37 -12.76
N LYS A 65 -27.69 1.06 -13.51
CA LYS A 65 -27.99 1.68 -14.82
C LYS A 65 -28.46 3.14 -14.72
N ARG A 66 -28.88 3.57 -13.53
CA ARG A 66 -29.43 4.92 -13.27
C ARG A 66 -28.43 5.85 -12.60
N LEU A 67 -27.41 5.26 -11.96
CA LEU A 67 -26.40 6.00 -11.21
C LEU A 67 -25.39 6.72 -12.11
N PRO A 68 -24.80 7.83 -11.66
CA PRO A 68 -23.63 8.44 -12.30
C PRO A 68 -22.45 7.46 -12.37
N PRO A 69 -21.54 7.61 -13.36
CA PRO A 69 -20.49 6.62 -13.65
C PRO A 69 -19.64 6.16 -12.47
N LEU A 70 -19.23 7.07 -11.57
CA LEU A 70 -18.43 6.72 -10.38
C LEU A 70 -19.21 5.85 -9.39
N ARG A 71 -20.50 6.15 -9.18
CA ARG A 71 -21.36 5.37 -8.28
C ARG A 71 -21.70 4.02 -8.91
N THR A 72 -21.95 3.97 -10.21
CA THR A 72 -22.13 2.74 -10.98
C THR A 72 -20.93 1.81 -10.77
N LYS A 73 -19.72 2.33 -11.03
CA LYS A 73 -18.46 1.57 -10.88
C LYS A 73 -18.30 1.02 -9.46
N LEU A 74 -18.67 1.81 -8.45
CA LEU A 74 -18.58 1.37 -7.06
C LEU A 74 -19.58 0.25 -6.73
N LEU A 75 -20.84 0.38 -7.18
CA LEU A 75 -21.84 -0.66 -6.98
C LEU A 75 -21.48 -1.97 -7.73
N GLU A 76 -20.91 -1.85 -8.93
CA GLU A 76 -20.37 -2.99 -9.68
C GLU A 76 -19.19 -3.65 -8.94
N ALA A 77 -18.32 -2.89 -8.28
CA ALA A 77 -17.25 -3.42 -7.45
C ALA A 77 -17.80 -4.20 -6.24
N VAL A 78 -18.82 -3.68 -5.56
CA VAL A 78 -19.51 -4.38 -4.47
C VAL A 78 -20.09 -5.73 -4.97
N VAL A 79 -20.76 -5.73 -6.12
CA VAL A 79 -21.28 -6.98 -6.72
C VAL A 79 -20.15 -7.94 -7.10
N ALA A 80 -19.00 -7.42 -7.55
CA ALA A 80 -17.83 -8.23 -7.88
C ALA A 80 -17.19 -8.87 -6.63
N ASP A 81 -17.11 -8.14 -5.51
CA ASP A 81 -16.63 -8.68 -4.23
C ASP A 81 -17.52 -9.83 -3.75
N VAL A 82 -18.84 -9.66 -3.79
CA VAL A 82 -19.81 -10.73 -3.50
C VAL A 82 -19.63 -11.92 -4.45
N ALA A 83 -19.47 -11.65 -5.74
CA ALA A 83 -19.26 -12.69 -6.77
C ALA A 83 -17.97 -13.46 -6.55
N SER A 84 -16.93 -12.84 -5.99
CA SER A 84 -15.63 -13.51 -5.75
C SER A 84 -15.76 -14.74 -4.84
N GLN A 85 -16.80 -14.76 -3.98
CA GLN A 85 -17.06 -15.80 -2.99
C GLN A 85 -18.20 -16.78 -3.40
N TRP A 86 -18.62 -16.80 -4.64
CA TRP A 86 -19.77 -17.56 -5.13
C TRP A 86 -19.76 -19.07 -4.81
N ARG A 87 -18.60 -19.64 -4.49
CA ARG A 87 -18.46 -21.07 -4.16
C ARG A 87 -18.74 -21.39 -2.69
N SER A 88 -18.78 -20.39 -1.82
CA SER A 88 -18.77 -20.54 -0.36
C SER A 88 -19.96 -19.87 0.33
N TYR A 89 -21.07 -19.63 -0.38
CA TYR A 89 -22.29 -19.10 0.25
C TYR A 89 -22.86 -20.12 1.22
N THR A 90 -23.01 -19.70 2.47
CA THR A 90 -23.75 -20.31 3.56
C THR A 90 -24.74 -19.28 4.08
N ALA A 91 -25.75 -19.65 4.87
CA ALA A 91 -26.75 -18.69 5.35
C ALA A 91 -26.14 -17.46 6.04
N PRO A 92 -25.19 -17.57 7.01
CA PRO A 92 -24.58 -16.40 7.65
C PRO A 92 -23.78 -15.51 6.68
N ARG A 93 -23.01 -16.14 5.78
CA ARG A 93 -22.20 -15.41 4.81
C ARG A 93 -23.05 -14.74 3.75
N ALA A 94 -24.08 -15.42 3.25
CA ALA A 94 -25.00 -14.84 2.28
C ALA A 94 -25.73 -13.63 2.89
N LEU A 95 -26.19 -13.73 4.13
CA LEU A 95 -26.79 -12.60 4.84
C LEU A 95 -25.84 -11.39 4.84
N THR A 96 -24.58 -11.57 5.24
CA THR A 96 -23.58 -10.49 5.27
C THR A 96 -23.36 -9.88 3.88
N LEU A 97 -23.14 -10.72 2.87
CA LEU A 97 -22.83 -10.30 1.50
C LEU A 97 -24.00 -9.56 0.82
N PHE A 98 -25.22 -10.08 0.97
CA PHE A 98 -26.38 -9.47 0.31
C PHE A 98 -26.90 -8.24 1.05
N SER A 99 -26.80 -8.18 2.38
CA SER A 99 -27.01 -6.94 3.13
C SER A 99 -26.02 -5.85 2.72
N THR A 100 -24.76 -6.22 2.42
CA THR A 100 -23.77 -5.30 1.87
C THR A 100 -24.21 -4.72 0.51
N ILE A 101 -24.77 -5.55 -0.39
CA ILE A 101 -25.35 -5.07 -1.65
C ILE A 101 -26.50 -4.10 -1.40
N ASP A 102 -27.44 -4.45 -0.49
CA ASP A 102 -28.61 -3.63 -0.19
C ASP A 102 -28.21 -2.25 0.36
N VAL A 103 -27.36 -2.21 1.38
CA VAL A 103 -26.88 -0.98 2.01
C VAL A 103 -26.20 -0.05 0.97
N ASN A 104 -25.36 -0.59 0.10
CA ASN A 104 -24.72 0.19 -0.94
C ASN A 104 -25.68 0.68 -2.01
N THR A 105 -26.65 -0.16 -2.40
CA THR A 105 -27.67 0.22 -3.39
C THR A 105 -28.47 1.41 -2.89
N ASP A 106 -28.95 1.35 -1.64
CA ASP A 106 -29.75 2.41 -1.02
C ASP A 106 -28.96 3.70 -0.82
N TRP A 107 -27.71 3.58 -0.32
CA TRP A 107 -26.85 4.75 -0.12
C TRP A 107 -26.50 5.44 -1.43
N LEU A 108 -26.05 4.68 -2.43
CA LEU A 108 -25.61 5.23 -3.71
C LEU A 108 -26.77 5.82 -4.52
N ALA A 109 -28.00 5.37 -4.33
CA ALA A 109 -29.20 5.95 -4.93
C ALA A 109 -29.53 7.34 -4.37
N SER A 110 -29.34 7.55 -3.05
CA SER A 110 -29.90 8.70 -2.32
C SER A 110 -28.89 9.67 -1.75
N HIS A 111 -27.60 9.30 -1.62
CA HIS A 111 -26.57 10.10 -0.97
C HIS A 111 -25.39 10.41 -1.90
N ARG A 112 -24.55 11.38 -1.51
CA ARG A 112 -23.24 11.61 -2.11
C ARG A 112 -22.28 10.47 -1.76
N LEU A 113 -21.17 10.35 -2.51
CA LEU A 113 -20.10 9.41 -2.13
C LEU A 113 -19.61 9.72 -0.72
N ALA A 114 -19.51 8.68 0.09
CA ALA A 114 -19.04 8.78 1.47
C ALA A 114 -17.53 9.06 1.52
N GLY A 115 -17.07 9.66 2.61
CA GLY A 115 -15.66 9.70 2.95
C GLY A 115 -15.17 8.34 3.44
N THR A 116 -13.92 8.01 3.19
CA THR A 116 -13.31 6.77 3.68
C THR A 116 -13.42 6.67 5.20
N HIS A 117 -13.75 5.49 5.70
CA HIS A 117 -13.97 5.15 7.11
C HIS A 117 -15.26 5.73 7.74
N LEU A 118 -16.19 6.29 6.96
CA LEU A 118 -17.52 6.60 7.47
C LEU A 118 -18.24 5.29 7.86
N ASP A 119 -18.77 5.24 9.07
CA ASP A 119 -19.61 4.15 9.55
C ASP A 119 -21.10 4.52 9.43
N ILE A 120 -21.92 3.57 8.97
CA ILE A 120 -23.37 3.69 8.95
C ILE A 120 -24.00 2.43 9.54
N GLU A 121 -25.24 2.56 9.99
CA GLU A 121 -26.04 1.44 10.47
C GLU A 121 -26.93 0.90 9.33
N GLY A 122 -26.95 -0.41 9.20
CA GLY A 122 -27.94 -1.10 8.37
C GLY A 122 -29.31 -1.19 9.04
N PRO A 123 -30.32 -1.72 8.34
CA PRO A 123 -31.68 -1.84 8.88
C PRO A 123 -31.80 -2.70 10.15
N ASP A 124 -30.86 -3.57 10.40
CA ASP A 124 -30.76 -4.47 11.57
C ASP A 124 -29.77 -3.99 12.62
N GLY A 125 -29.37 -2.71 12.58
CA GLY A 125 -28.41 -2.11 13.50
C GLY A 125 -26.95 -2.50 13.27
N ALA A 126 -26.65 -3.39 12.32
CA ALA A 126 -25.28 -3.78 12.00
C ALA A 126 -24.52 -2.62 11.36
N VAL A 127 -23.23 -2.47 11.73
CA VAL A 127 -22.35 -1.40 11.24
C VAL A 127 -21.65 -1.78 9.96
N TYR A 128 -21.72 -0.88 8.98
CA TYR A 128 -21.01 -0.98 7.70
C TYR A 128 -20.07 0.22 7.56
N ARG A 129 -18.81 -0.04 7.22
CA ARG A 129 -17.76 0.98 7.03
C ARG A 129 -17.45 1.18 5.56
N PHE A 130 -17.32 2.46 5.16
CA PHE A 130 -17.03 2.83 3.78
C PHE A 130 -15.53 2.72 3.45
N PHE A 131 -15.24 2.03 2.33
CA PHE A 131 -13.94 2.00 1.67
C PHE A 131 -14.09 2.46 0.23
N SER A 132 -13.24 3.37 -0.23
CA SER A 132 -13.39 4.07 -1.51
C SER A 132 -13.48 3.17 -2.75
N SER A 133 -12.94 1.95 -2.70
CA SER A 133 -12.96 0.96 -3.80
C SER A 133 -13.97 -0.18 -3.60
N HIS A 134 -14.58 -0.32 -2.41
CA HIS A 134 -15.44 -1.44 -2.04
C HIS A 134 -16.82 -1.01 -1.52
N GLY A 135 -17.06 0.31 -1.40
CA GLY A 135 -18.28 0.83 -0.79
C GLY A 135 -18.36 0.54 0.70
N PHE A 136 -19.58 0.47 1.21
CA PHE A 136 -19.84 0.05 2.59
C PHE A 136 -19.72 -1.47 2.70
N VAL A 137 -18.90 -1.93 3.63
CA VAL A 137 -18.70 -3.35 3.92
C VAL A 137 -19.05 -3.63 5.38
N PHE A 138 -19.60 -4.78 5.66
CA PHE A 138 -19.79 -5.23 7.04
C PHE A 138 -18.45 -5.22 7.77
N HIS A 139 -18.38 -4.52 8.91
CA HIS A 139 -17.12 -4.30 9.61
C HIS A 139 -17.15 -4.94 11.01
N PRO A 140 -16.67 -6.18 11.18
CA PRO A 140 -16.74 -6.91 12.45
C PRO A 140 -16.26 -6.12 13.66
N LEU A 141 -15.06 -5.50 13.57
CA LEU A 141 -14.48 -4.76 14.69
C LEU A 141 -15.38 -3.58 15.12
N ALA A 142 -15.92 -2.80 14.17
CA ALA A 142 -16.80 -1.68 14.49
C ALA A 142 -18.11 -2.15 15.13
N ASN A 143 -18.65 -3.26 14.65
CA ASN A 143 -19.85 -3.89 15.22
C ASN A 143 -19.65 -4.32 16.67
N PHE A 144 -18.57 -5.02 16.98
CA PHE A 144 -18.28 -5.45 18.34
C PHE A 144 -17.87 -4.30 19.26
N ALA A 145 -17.20 -3.25 18.74
CA ALA A 145 -16.97 -2.02 19.49
C ALA A 145 -18.30 -1.34 19.86
N ARG A 146 -19.26 -1.27 18.92
CA ARG A 146 -20.60 -0.76 19.18
C ARG A 146 -21.34 -1.61 20.21
N LEU A 147 -21.33 -2.96 20.08
CA LEU A 147 -21.96 -3.86 21.03
C LEU A 147 -21.39 -3.68 22.45
N ASN A 148 -20.06 -3.52 22.56
CA ASN A 148 -19.41 -3.17 23.83
C ASN A 148 -19.92 -1.84 24.39
N GLY A 149 -20.09 -0.83 23.55
CA GLY A 149 -20.63 0.48 23.92
C GLY A 149 -22.06 0.38 24.48
N LEU A 150 -22.96 -0.30 23.76
CA LEU A 150 -24.34 -0.53 24.16
C LEU A 150 -24.43 -1.31 25.48
N ALA A 151 -23.67 -2.38 25.62
CA ALA A 151 -23.63 -3.19 26.84
C ALA A 151 -23.07 -2.38 28.04
N THR A 152 -22.07 -1.54 27.82
CA THR A 152 -21.46 -0.68 28.85
C THR A 152 -22.42 0.43 29.30
N SER A 153 -23.17 1.02 28.35
CA SER A 153 -24.19 2.03 28.65
C SER A 153 -25.49 1.43 29.21
N LYS A 154 -25.57 0.09 29.31
CA LYS A 154 -26.74 -0.66 29.78
C LYS A 154 -27.99 -0.48 28.90
N ASP A 155 -27.80 -0.21 27.62
CA ASP A 155 -28.88 -0.23 26.64
C ASP A 155 -29.22 -1.69 26.28
N ALA A 156 -30.13 -2.29 27.04
CA ALA A 156 -30.51 -3.67 26.87
C ALA A 156 -31.19 -3.95 25.51
N ALA A 157 -32.03 -3.01 25.04
CA ALA A 157 -32.76 -3.18 23.77
C ALA A 157 -31.80 -3.12 22.57
N GLY A 158 -30.95 -2.09 22.47
CA GLY A 158 -29.96 -1.98 21.41
C GLY A 158 -28.91 -3.09 21.48
N THR A 159 -28.55 -3.56 22.68
CA THR A 159 -27.65 -4.71 22.87
C THR A 159 -28.26 -5.99 22.29
N ALA A 160 -29.54 -6.28 22.59
CA ALA A 160 -30.24 -7.47 22.12
C ALA A 160 -30.39 -7.46 20.59
N GLU A 161 -30.77 -6.32 20.02
CA GLU A 161 -30.95 -6.16 18.57
C GLU A 161 -29.63 -6.41 17.83
N LEU A 162 -28.55 -5.68 18.20
CA LEU A 162 -27.25 -5.83 17.54
C LEU A 162 -26.65 -7.21 17.77
N ALA A 163 -26.74 -7.78 18.98
CA ALA A 163 -26.23 -9.12 19.25
C ALA A 163 -26.92 -10.18 18.36
N SER A 164 -28.23 -10.09 18.19
CA SER A 164 -29.00 -10.97 17.29
C SER A 164 -28.51 -10.84 15.84
N ALA A 165 -28.35 -9.62 15.35
CA ALA A 165 -27.83 -9.34 14.00
C ALA A 165 -26.43 -9.90 13.78
N LEU A 166 -25.56 -9.84 14.81
CA LEU A 166 -24.21 -10.39 14.75
C LEU A 166 -24.18 -11.92 14.82
N LEU A 167 -25.01 -12.55 15.67
CA LEU A 167 -25.12 -14.01 15.71
C LEU A 167 -25.60 -14.59 14.37
N ALA A 168 -26.58 -13.94 13.71
CA ALA A 168 -27.03 -14.34 12.40
C ALA A 168 -25.95 -14.34 11.31
N ARG A 169 -24.86 -13.57 11.50
CA ARG A 169 -23.70 -13.46 10.60
C ARG A 169 -22.49 -14.29 11.03
N ALA A 170 -22.59 -14.98 12.16
CA ALA A 170 -21.50 -15.80 12.68
C ALA A 170 -21.31 -17.05 11.81
N VAL A 171 -20.11 -17.22 11.27
CA VAL A 171 -19.73 -18.37 10.43
C VAL A 171 -19.09 -19.44 11.29
N PRO A 172 -19.71 -20.64 11.45
CA PRO A 172 -19.09 -21.74 12.18
C PRO A 172 -17.83 -22.25 11.47
N PHE A 173 -16.75 -22.42 12.23
CA PHE A 173 -15.50 -22.94 11.71
C PHE A 173 -14.70 -23.69 12.76
N GLY A 174 -14.65 -25.02 12.66
CA GLY A 174 -13.82 -25.89 13.51
C GLY A 174 -14.05 -25.69 15.01
N GLY A 175 -15.28 -25.65 15.47
CA GLY A 175 -15.65 -25.43 16.87
C GLY A 175 -15.55 -23.98 17.35
N SER A 176 -15.38 -23.02 16.43
CA SER A 176 -15.36 -21.59 16.70
C SER A 176 -16.44 -20.88 15.89
N LEU A 177 -16.76 -19.65 16.27
CA LEU A 177 -17.55 -18.71 15.46
C LEU A 177 -16.62 -17.61 14.93
N LEU A 178 -16.74 -17.30 13.63
CA LEU A 178 -15.95 -16.28 12.97
C LEU A 178 -16.85 -15.20 12.39
N TRP A 179 -16.47 -13.95 12.58
CA TRP A 179 -16.99 -12.80 11.84
C TRP A 179 -15.93 -12.37 10.87
N GLN A 180 -16.26 -12.41 9.58
CA GLN A 180 -15.32 -12.30 8.48
C GLN A 180 -15.46 -10.96 7.77
N TYR A 181 -14.38 -10.54 7.13
CA TYR A 181 -14.37 -9.44 6.19
C TYR A 181 -14.45 -10.00 4.78
N ASP A 182 -15.39 -9.49 4.02
CA ASP A 182 -15.82 -10.07 2.75
C ASP A 182 -15.39 -9.25 1.53
N PHE A 183 -14.30 -8.48 1.64
CA PHE A 183 -13.73 -7.69 0.56
C PHE A 183 -12.19 -7.87 0.51
N PRO A 184 -11.54 -7.63 -0.65
CA PRO A 184 -10.08 -7.64 -0.76
C PRO A 184 -9.46 -6.50 0.06
N PHE A 185 -8.37 -6.80 0.81
CA PHE A 185 -7.64 -5.80 1.56
C PHE A 185 -6.15 -6.09 1.53
N GLY A 186 -5.32 -5.15 1.04
CA GLY A 186 -3.89 -5.37 0.85
C GLY A 186 -3.63 -6.60 -0.03
N THR A 187 -2.90 -7.59 0.50
CA THR A 187 -2.66 -8.89 -0.17
C THR A 187 -3.73 -9.94 0.14
N GLY A 188 -4.66 -9.62 1.07
CA GLY A 188 -5.70 -10.54 1.53
C GLY A 188 -6.84 -10.70 0.54
N ARG A 189 -7.29 -11.94 0.37
CA ARG A 189 -8.49 -12.28 -0.40
C ARG A 189 -9.64 -12.61 0.54
N PRO A 190 -10.88 -12.20 0.22
CA PRO A 190 -12.04 -12.56 1.00
C PRO A 190 -12.38 -14.07 0.92
N PRO A 191 -12.94 -14.64 1.98
CA PRO A 191 -13.12 -14.02 3.30
C PRO A 191 -11.82 -14.08 4.13
N TRP A 192 -11.58 -13.05 4.93
CA TRP A 192 -10.50 -13.03 5.89
C TRP A 192 -10.98 -12.61 7.28
N THR A 193 -10.19 -12.90 8.31
CA THR A 193 -10.58 -12.66 9.71
C THR A 193 -9.52 -11.80 10.41
N SER A 194 -9.97 -10.93 11.31
CA SER A 194 -9.09 -10.16 12.19
C SER A 194 -9.04 -10.79 13.58
N GLY A 195 -7.83 -11.09 14.06
CA GLY A 195 -7.65 -11.61 15.41
C GLY A 195 -8.06 -10.61 16.49
N MET A 196 -7.82 -9.31 16.25
CA MET A 196 -8.29 -8.24 17.12
C MET A 196 -9.82 -8.21 17.16
N ALA A 197 -10.50 -8.30 16.02
CA ALA A 197 -11.96 -8.30 15.98
C ALA A 197 -12.55 -9.50 16.70
N GLN A 198 -11.93 -10.69 16.60
CA GLN A 198 -12.37 -11.89 17.32
C GLN A 198 -12.18 -11.78 18.84
N ALA A 199 -11.07 -11.17 19.29
CA ALA A 199 -10.86 -10.91 20.71
C ALA A 199 -11.91 -9.91 21.26
N VAL A 200 -12.21 -8.84 20.52
CA VAL A 200 -13.24 -7.87 20.88
C VAL A 200 -14.64 -8.52 20.81
N ALA A 201 -14.86 -9.46 19.87
CA ALA A 201 -16.12 -10.23 19.81
C ALA A 201 -16.35 -11.05 21.08
N ALA A 202 -15.34 -11.78 21.56
CA ALA A 202 -15.45 -12.54 22.80
C ALA A 202 -15.83 -11.62 23.99
N GLN A 203 -15.16 -10.47 24.12
CA GLN A 203 -15.47 -9.48 25.14
C GLN A 203 -16.90 -8.93 25.03
N ALA A 204 -17.29 -8.51 23.83
CA ALA A 204 -18.56 -7.84 23.60
C ALA A 204 -19.76 -8.78 23.83
N LEU A 205 -19.66 -10.02 23.32
CA LEU A 205 -20.67 -11.04 23.51
C LEU A 205 -20.80 -11.47 24.97
N ALA A 206 -19.67 -11.60 25.71
CA ALA A 206 -19.70 -11.89 27.13
C ALA A 206 -20.40 -10.79 27.93
N ARG A 207 -20.10 -9.51 27.65
CA ARG A 207 -20.77 -8.36 28.27
C ARG A 207 -22.26 -8.30 27.94
N ALA A 208 -22.61 -8.55 26.68
CA ALA A 208 -24.00 -8.60 26.25
C ALA A 208 -24.76 -9.76 26.93
N GLY A 209 -24.16 -10.96 26.98
CA GLY A 209 -24.71 -12.12 27.68
C GLY A 209 -24.93 -11.87 29.17
N GLN A 210 -23.98 -11.19 29.83
CA GLN A 210 -24.13 -10.81 31.25
C GLN A 210 -25.25 -9.77 31.44
N LEU A 211 -25.31 -8.72 30.59
CA LEU A 211 -26.33 -7.70 30.68
C LEU A 211 -27.73 -8.27 30.47
N LEU A 212 -27.90 -9.14 29.49
CA LEU A 212 -29.18 -9.71 29.08
C LEU A 212 -29.54 -11.02 29.82
N SER A 213 -28.63 -11.55 30.62
CA SER A 213 -28.76 -12.88 31.23
C SER A 213 -29.02 -13.98 30.18
N ASP A 214 -28.32 -13.90 29.04
CA ASP A 214 -28.50 -14.79 27.87
C ASP A 214 -27.29 -15.72 27.72
N GLN A 215 -27.55 -17.01 28.00
CA GLN A 215 -26.55 -18.07 27.89
C GLN A 215 -26.06 -18.28 26.44
N THR A 216 -26.93 -18.06 25.45
CA THR A 216 -26.56 -18.21 24.04
C THR A 216 -25.43 -17.22 23.66
N LEU A 217 -25.48 -16.01 24.19
CA LEU A 217 -24.43 -15.01 23.98
C LEU A 217 -23.14 -15.35 24.72
N LEU A 218 -23.22 -15.95 25.91
CA LEU A 218 -22.06 -16.44 26.65
C LEU A 218 -21.38 -17.60 25.89
N ASP A 219 -22.15 -18.57 25.37
CA ASP A 219 -21.61 -19.66 24.57
C ASP A 219 -21.01 -19.17 23.25
N ALA A 220 -21.59 -18.14 22.64
CA ALA A 220 -21.04 -17.49 21.46
C ALA A 220 -19.71 -16.74 21.78
N ALA A 221 -19.59 -16.14 22.96
CA ALA A 221 -18.35 -15.52 23.43
C ALA A 221 -17.24 -16.58 23.59
N ASP A 222 -17.54 -17.75 24.16
CA ASP A 222 -16.61 -18.88 24.26
C ASP A 222 -16.15 -19.36 22.87
N SER A 223 -17.09 -19.46 21.94
CA SER A 223 -16.81 -19.83 20.54
C SER A 223 -15.99 -18.77 19.80
N ALA A 224 -16.19 -17.48 20.09
CA ALA A 224 -15.35 -16.39 19.57
C ALA A 224 -13.93 -16.49 20.12
N TYR A 225 -13.78 -16.68 21.46
CA TYR A 225 -12.47 -16.85 22.09
C TYR A 225 -11.71 -18.08 21.54
N ALA A 226 -12.36 -19.19 21.28
CA ALA A 226 -11.74 -20.38 20.72
C ALA A 226 -11.06 -20.13 19.36
N SER A 227 -11.48 -19.10 18.62
CA SER A 227 -10.85 -18.68 17.36
C SER A 227 -9.51 -17.95 17.57
N VAL A 228 -9.32 -17.29 18.71
CA VAL A 228 -8.15 -16.45 18.99
C VAL A 228 -6.85 -17.26 18.94
N ALA A 229 -6.84 -18.49 19.44
CA ALA A 229 -5.66 -19.36 19.41
C ALA A 229 -5.15 -19.62 17.98
N ARG A 230 -6.03 -19.72 17.00
CA ARG A 230 -5.68 -19.92 15.57
C ARG A 230 -5.15 -18.66 14.89
N LEU A 231 -5.48 -17.50 15.45
CA LEU A 231 -5.09 -16.19 14.95
C LEU A 231 -3.87 -15.62 15.70
N GLN A 232 -3.23 -16.42 16.53
CA GLN A 232 -1.96 -16.07 17.15
C GLN A 232 -0.80 -16.43 16.21
N SER A 233 0.18 -15.55 16.15
CA SER A 233 1.45 -15.78 15.48
C SER A 233 2.55 -15.85 16.54
N PRO A 234 3.42 -16.85 16.54
CA PRO A 234 4.57 -16.84 17.42
C PRO A 234 5.55 -15.78 16.93
N SER A 235 5.56 -14.62 17.57
CA SER A 235 6.60 -13.60 17.37
C SER A 235 7.91 -13.97 18.09
N SER A 236 7.79 -14.88 19.06
CA SER A 236 8.81 -15.66 19.73
C SER A 236 8.16 -16.99 20.11
N PRO A 237 8.89 -18.13 20.17
CA PRO A 237 8.31 -19.43 20.53
C PRO A 237 7.52 -19.45 21.83
N ALA A 238 7.81 -18.54 22.77
CA ALA A 238 7.18 -18.49 24.09
C ALA A 238 6.10 -17.40 24.25
N LYS A 239 5.91 -16.50 23.27
CA LYS A 239 5.09 -15.28 23.44
C LYS A 239 4.19 -15.04 22.23
N PRO A 240 2.88 -15.34 22.32
CA PRO A 240 1.97 -15.21 21.20
C PRO A 240 1.70 -13.75 20.87
N TRP A 241 1.64 -13.44 19.57
CA TRP A 241 1.19 -12.16 19.04
C TRP A 241 -0.07 -12.35 18.19
N ILE A 242 -1.09 -11.49 18.39
CA ILE A 242 -2.31 -11.58 17.60
C ILE A 242 -2.06 -11.17 16.15
N ALA A 243 -2.53 -11.98 15.19
CA ALA A 243 -2.56 -11.59 13.79
C ALA A 243 -3.71 -10.60 13.58
N LEU A 244 -3.41 -9.35 13.28
CA LEU A 244 -4.47 -8.37 12.96
C LEU A 244 -5.26 -8.84 11.75
N TYR A 245 -4.58 -9.39 10.73
CA TYR A 245 -5.18 -9.97 9.53
C TYR A 245 -4.79 -11.45 9.43
N SER A 246 -5.73 -12.35 9.13
CA SER A 246 -5.45 -13.79 9.03
C SER A 246 -4.43 -14.15 7.94
N PHE A 247 -4.22 -13.27 6.96
CA PHE A 247 -3.27 -13.42 5.86
C PHE A 247 -1.92 -12.73 6.10
N ASP A 248 -1.75 -12.00 7.23
CA ASP A 248 -0.53 -11.25 7.55
C ASP A 248 -0.10 -11.53 9.00
N ARG A 249 1.19 -11.78 9.19
CA ARG A 249 1.76 -12.13 10.49
C ARG A 249 2.60 -11.01 11.11
N VAL A 250 2.61 -9.82 10.49
CA VAL A 250 3.35 -8.67 11.01
C VAL A 250 2.75 -8.23 12.35
N PRO A 251 3.58 -8.06 13.39
CA PRO A 251 3.13 -7.49 14.65
C PRO A 251 2.61 -6.06 14.48
N VAL A 252 1.37 -5.82 14.93
CA VAL A 252 0.70 -4.52 14.98
C VAL A 252 0.39 -4.21 16.44
N LEU A 253 0.83 -3.04 16.93
CA LEU A 253 0.84 -2.75 18.37
C LEU A 253 -0.57 -2.62 18.94
N ASN A 254 -1.39 -1.73 18.40
CA ASN A 254 -2.76 -1.52 18.88
C ASN A 254 -3.60 -2.81 18.86
N ALA A 255 -3.38 -3.68 17.88
CA ALA A 255 -4.09 -4.95 17.78
C ALA A 255 -3.75 -5.88 18.95
N GLN A 256 -2.47 -5.98 19.30
CA GLN A 256 -2.03 -6.79 20.43
C GLN A 256 -2.56 -6.27 21.76
N LEU A 257 -2.40 -4.97 22.02
CA LEU A 257 -2.83 -4.34 23.26
C LEU A 257 -4.34 -4.47 23.46
N GLN A 258 -5.13 -4.14 22.42
CA GLN A 258 -6.60 -4.26 22.47
C GLN A 258 -7.02 -5.72 22.65
N ALA A 259 -6.42 -6.67 21.94
CA ALA A 259 -6.77 -8.07 22.08
C ALA A 259 -6.45 -8.62 23.48
N ALA A 260 -5.30 -8.26 24.05
CA ALA A 260 -4.94 -8.65 25.42
C ALA A 260 -5.96 -8.14 26.45
N ILE A 261 -6.34 -6.84 26.32
CA ILE A 261 -7.36 -6.23 27.17
C ILE A 261 -8.71 -6.93 27.00
N SER A 262 -9.13 -7.19 25.75
CA SER A 262 -10.43 -7.79 25.48
C SER A 262 -10.54 -9.22 25.98
N ILE A 263 -9.47 -10.04 25.83
CA ILE A 263 -9.44 -11.40 26.34
C ILE A 263 -9.39 -11.42 27.87
N GLY A 264 -8.70 -10.46 28.49
CA GLY A 264 -8.71 -10.29 29.97
C GLY A 264 -10.11 -9.99 30.50
N ASP A 265 -10.86 -9.09 29.85
CA ASP A 265 -12.26 -8.79 30.23
C ASP A 265 -13.18 -9.99 30.03
N TYR A 266 -13.07 -10.67 28.88
CA TYR A 266 -13.79 -11.92 28.62
C TYR A 266 -13.50 -12.94 29.73
N ALA A 267 -12.23 -13.16 30.09
CA ALA A 267 -11.83 -14.09 31.13
C ALA A 267 -12.45 -13.77 32.51
N THR A 268 -12.51 -12.46 32.85
CA THR A 268 -13.11 -11.99 34.09
C THR A 268 -14.62 -12.27 34.12
N ILE A 269 -15.33 -12.05 32.99
CA ILE A 269 -16.78 -12.24 32.91
C ILE A 269 -17.14 -13.73 32.90
N SER A 270 -16.40 -14.54 32.12
CA SER A 270 -16.68 -15.97 31.96
C SER A 270 -16.09 -16.88 33.04
N GLY A 271 -15.16 -16.36 33.84
CA GLY A 271 -14.38 -17.19 34.77
C GLY A 271 -13.38 -18.12 34.09
N ASN A 272 -13.07 -17.91 32.80
CA ASN A 272 -12.20 -18.79 32.02
C ASN A 272 -10.72 -18.55 32.33
N THR A 273 -10.13 -19.46 33.12
CA THR A 273 -8.73 -19.38 33.56
C THR A 273 -7.73 -19.53 32.41
N ALA A 274 -8.08 -20.29 31.36
CA ALA A 274 -7.23 -20.43 30.17
C ALA A 274 -7.18 -19.12 29.36
N ALA A 275 -8.29 -18.39 29.30
CA ALA A 275 -8.34 -17.07 28.70
C ALA A 275 -7.54 -16.03 29.52
N ALA A 276 -7.64 -16.08 30.85
CA ALA A 276 -6.84 -15.23 31.72
C ALA A 276 -5.32 -15.46 31.49
N ALA A 277 -4.89 -16.71 31.45
CA ALA A 277 -3.49 -17.05 31.13
C ALA A 277 -3.08 -16.61 29.71
N THR A 278 -4.03 -16.63 28.75
CA THR A 278 -3.76 -16.14 27.39
C THR A 278 -3.58 -14.63 27.38
N ALA A 279 -4.44 -13.87 28.06
CA ALA A 279 -4.31 -12.42 28.19
C ALA A 279 -2.97 -12.02 28.82
N THR A 280 -2.54 -12.70 29.90
CA THR A 280 -1.23 -12.48 30.52
C THR A 280 -0.09 -12.70 29.53
N ARG A 281 -0.06 -13.84 28.83
CA ARG A 281 0.99 -14.11 27.82
C ARG A 281 1.01 -13.08 26.68
N MET A 282 -0.16 -12.59 26.26
CA MET A 282 -0.26 -11.55 25.24
C MET A 282 0.26 -10.20 25.73
N THR A 283 0.00 -9.86 27.00
CA THR A 283 0.53 -8.66 27.68
C THR A 283 2.05 -8.74 27.80
N ASP A 284 2.61 -9.87 28.27
CA ASP A 284 4.06 -10.09 28.36
C ASP A 284 4.75 -9.99 26.99
N ALA A 285 4.10 -10.52 25.94
CA ALA A 285 4.61 -10.39 24.57
C ALA A 285 4.63 -8.94 24.11
N ALA A 286 3.58 -8.18 24.41
CA ALA A 286 3.50 -6.75 24.11
C ALA A 286 4.62 -5.98 24.84
N GLN A 287 4.79 -6.18 26.13
CA GLN A 287 5.83 -5.54 26.93
C GLN A 287 7.24 -5.82 26.38
N THR A 288 7.50 -7.07 25.98
CA THR A 288 8.79 -7.47 25.40
C THR A 288 9.11 -6.77 24.09
N LEU A 289 8.11 -6.54 23.23
CA LEU A 289 8.31 -5.92 21.93
C LEU A 289 8.05 -4.40 21.92
N LEU A 290 7.45 -3.84 22.98
CA LEU A 290 7.11 -2.43 23.07
C LEU A 290 8.26 -1.47 22.70
N PRO A 291 9.52 -1.70 23.13
CA PRO A 291 10.63 -0.83 22.72
C PRO A 291 10.88 -0.79 21.21
N LYS A 292 10.49 -1.82 20.46
CA LYS A 292 10.65 -1.87 19.00
C LYS A 292 9.60 -1.03 18.25
N PHE A 293 8.53 -0.65 18.93
CA PHE A 293 7.50 0.24 18.38
C PHE A 293 7.73 1.71 18.69
N ASP A 294 8.87 2.04 19.30
CA ASP A 294 9.25 3.41 19.65
C ASP A 294 10.45 3.83 18.80
N THR A 295 10.26 4.83 17.93
CA THR A 295 11.33 5.41 17.11
C THR A 295 12.23 6.37 17.91
N GLY A 296 11.87 6.70 19.15
CA GLY A 296 12.44 7.78 19.94
C GLY A 296 11.79 9.14 19.68
N TYR A 297 10.89 9.22 18.71
CA TYR A 297 10.19 10.46 18.30
C TYR A 297 8.72 10.26 17.97
N TRP A 298 8.30 9.00 17.74
CA TRP A 298 6.91 8.63 17.42
C TRP A 298 6.69 7.13 17.63
N SER A 299 5.42 6.67 17.71
CA SER A 299 5.13 5.25 17.73
C SER A 299 5.07 4.66 16.32
N LEU A 300 5.48 3.39 16.18
CA LEU A 300 5.22 2.61 14.97
C LEU A 300 3.85 1.92 15.05
N TYR A 301 3.13 1.92 13.93
CA TYR A 301 1.91 1.13 13.75
C TYR A 301 2.23 -0.36 13.73
N SER A 302 3.26 -0.73 12.97
CA SER A 302 3.68 -2.11 12.78
C SER A 302 5.21 -2.26 12.78
N LEU A 303 5.70 -3.47 13.01
CA LEU A 303 7.14 -3.77 12.89
C LEU A 303 7.66 -3.83 11.43
N ARG A 304 6.86 -3.41 10.45
CA ARG A 304 7.36 -3.07 9.11
C ARG A 304 8.08 -1.73 9.07
N GLY A 305 7.89 -0.90 10.09
CA GLY A 305 8.50 0.42 10.19
C GLY A 305 7.54 1.58 9.85
N ASP A 306 6.28 1.28 9.57
CA ASP A 306 5.28 2.32 9.33
C ASP A 306 4.97 3.06 10.63
N GLU A 307 5.06 4.38 10.63
CA GLU A 307 4.61 5.21 11.76
C GLU A 307 3.10 5.14 11.94
N SER A 308 2.65 5.23 13.19
CA SER A 308 1.22 5.36 13.48
C SER A 308 0.69 6.68 12.93
N PRO A 309 -0.42 6.69 12.16
CA PRO A 309 -1.23 7.89 12.01
C PRO A 309 -1.64 8.43 13.39
N LEU A 310 -1.95 9.72 13.49
CA LEU A 310 -2.22 10.37 14.77
C LEU A 310 -3.32 9.67 15.59
N ASP A 311 -4.43 9.34 14.95
CA ASP A 311 -5.55 8.63 15.57
C ASP A 311 -5.17 7.24 16.12
N TYR A 312 -4.24 6.54 15.48
CA TYR A 312 -3.70 5.28 15.99
C TYR A 312 -2.64 5.50 17.08
N HIS A 313 -1.88 6.59 17.03
CA HIS A 313 -0.95 6.99 18.08
C HIS A 313 -1.70 7.26 19.38
N ASP A 314 -2.73 8.10 19.33
CA ASP A 314 -3.63 8.40 20.44
C ASP A 314 -4.28 7.14 20.99
N TYR A 315 -4.76 6.28 20.10
CA TYR A 315 -5.38 5.02 20.50
C TYR A 315 -4.41 4.09 21.24
N VAL A 316 -3.15 4.02 20.81
CA VAL A 316 -2.11 3.26 21.51
C VAL A 316 -1.84 3.83 22.90
N ILE A 317 -1.76 5.15 23.04
CA ILE A 317 -1.61 5.83 24.34
C ILE A 317 -2.76 5.44 25.28
N ASP A 318 -4.00 5.47 24.82
CA ASP A 318 -5.18 5.04 25.59
C ASP A 318 -5.09 3.58 26.04
N LEU A 319 -4.65 2.69 25.15
CA LEU A 319 -4.51 1.27 25.47
C LEU A 319 -3.40 1.02 26.49
N LEU A 320 -2.28 1.74 26.39
CA LEU A 320 -1.18 1.66 27.36
C LEU A 320 -1.66 2.15 28.75
N ARG A 321 -2.42 3.26 28.84
CA ARG A 321 -3.01 3.74 30.10
C ARG A 321 -3.98 2.74 30.69
N LYS A 322 -4.80 2.06 29.88
CA LYS A 322 -5.69 0.99 30.33
C LYS A 322 -4.90 -0.19 30.89
N LEU A 323 -3.79 -0.58 30.26
CA LEU A 323 -2.91 -1.64 30.78
C LEU A 323 -2.23 -1.22 32.07
N ALA A 324 -1.74 0.01 32.19
CA ALA A 324 -1.17 0.54 33.44
C ALA A 324 -2.17 0.40 34.60
N THR A 325 -3.42 0.81 34.39
CA THR A 325 -4.49 0.71 35.40
C THR A 325 -4.79 -0.75 35.78
N ARG A 326 -4.75 -1.68 34.82
CA ARG A 326 -5.14 -3.09 35.02
C ARG A 326 -4.04 -3.91 35.66
N THR A 327 -2.79 -3.67 35.28
CA THR A 327 -1.64 -4.49 35.72
C THR A 327 -0.92 -3.89 36.93
N GLY A 328 -1.03 -2.56 37.11
CA GLY A 328 -0.23 -1.82 38.09
C GLY A 328 1.25 -1.69 37.70
N GLU A 329 1.64 -2.14 36.50
CA GLU A 329 3.04 -2.09 36.05
C GLU A 329 3.39 -0.69 35.49
N PRO A 330 4.44 -0.02 36.03
CA PRO A 330 4.80 1.35 35.62
C PRO A 330 5.16 1.49 34.14
N VAL A 331 5.74 0.46 33.53
CA VAL A 331 6.23 0.48 32.15
C VAL A 331 5.16 0.93 31.13
N TRP A 332 3.90 0.60 31.39
CA TRP A 332 2.79 0.97 30.51
C TRP A 332 2.48 2.47 30.61
N GLY A 333 2.44 3.01 31.84
CA GLY A 333 2.23 4.44 32.07
C GLY A 333 3.38 5.29 31.55
N GLU A 334 4.62 4.91 31.86
CA GLU A 334 5.82 5.59 31.39
C GLU A 334 5.88 5.65 29.85
N LYS A 335 5.48 4.56 29.18
CA LYS A 335 5.45 4.53 27.71
C LYS A 335 4.32 5.37 27.15
N ALA A 336 3.15 5.38 27.78
CA ALA A 336 2.04 6.25 27.40
C ALA A 336 2.44 7.74 27.51
N ASP A 337 3.05 8.13 28.62
CA ASP A 337 3.52 9.51 28.85
C ASP A 337 4.59 9.91 27.83
N ARG A 338 5.50 8.97 27.49
CA ARG A 338 6.52 9.24 26.46
C ARG A 338 5.93 9.41 25.07
N PHE A 339 4.95 8.60 24.70
CA PHE A 339 4.28 8.73 23.40
C PHE A 339 3.46 10.02 23.33
N GLU A 340 2.73 10.39 24.39
CA GLU A 340 2.02 11.65 24.48
C GLU A 340 2.96 12.87 24.38
N ALA A 341 4.15 12.80 25.00
CA ALA A 341 5.16 13.85 24.88
C ALA A 341 5.60 14.10 23.43
N TYR A 342 5.66 13.07 22.60
CA TYR A 342 6.01 13.21 21.19
C TYR A 342 5.03 14.10 20.41
N GLU A 343 3.78 14.19 20.84
CA GLU A 343 2.78 15.06 20.19
C GLU A 343 3.08 16.56 20.40
N SER A 344 3.85 16.91 21.43
CA SER A 344 4.26 18.28 21.71
C SER A 344 5.70 18.61 21.26
N GLU A 345 6.48 17.62 20.82
CA GLU A 345 7.85 17.79 20.36
C GLU A 345 7.90 18.13 18.86
N PRO A 346 8.75 19.11 18.42
CA PRO A 346 8.95 19.37 17.00
C PRO A 346 9.68 18.19 16.30
N PRO A 347 9.52 17.99 15.01
CA PRO A 347 10.34 17.03 14.27
C PRO A 347 11.80 17.51 14.23
N LEU A 348 12.74 16.58 14.30
CA LEU A 348 14.15 16.87 14.07
C LEU A 348 14.44 16.72 12.56
N ILE A 349 15.08 17.72 11.98
CA ILE A 349 15.55 17.72 10.59
C ILE A 349 17.08 17.72 10.61
N LEU A 350 17.72 16.67 10.09
CA LEU A 350 19.17 16.60 9.94
C LEU A 350 19.50 16.69 8.47
N VAL A 351 20.02 17.84 8.06
CA VAL A 351 20.46 18.07 6.68
C VAL A 351 21.73 17.27 6.41
N ARG A 352 21.81 16.65 5.26
CA ARG A 352 22.97 15.88 4.80
C ARG A 352 23.92 16.77 3.99
N SER A 353 24.85 16.17 3.25
CA SER A 353 25.83 16.87 2.44
C SER A 353 25.21 17.80 1.40
N SER A 354 25.94 18.85 1.04
CA SER A 354 25.59 19.73 -0.08
C SER A 354 25.46 18.93 -1.39
N PRO A 355 24.48 19.25 -2.23
CA PRO A 355 24.37 18.65 -3.55
C PRO A 355 25.56 19.08 -4.44
N PRO A 356 25.89 18.32 -5.48
CA PRO A 356 26.84 18.79 -6.50
C PRO A 356 26.27 20.04 -7.19
N THR A 357 27.15 20.80 -7.84
CA THR A 357 26.75 21.92 -8.71
C THR A 357 25.68 21.44 -9.71
N VAL A 358 24.60 22.19 -9.83
CA VAL A 358 23.48 21.92 -10.73
C VAL A 358 23.57 22.82 -11.96
N TYR A 359 23.06 22.36 -13.07
CA TYR A 359 23.05 23.04 -14.36
C TYR A 359 21.65 22.93 -14.96
N PRO A 360 20.74 23.87 -14.65
CA PRO A 360 19.35 23.79 -15.06
C PRO A 360 19.18 23.83 -16.58
N HIS A 361 20.12 24.43 -17.28
CA HIS A 361 20.11 24.53 -18.75
C HIS A 361 21.40 23.99 -19.37
N PRO A 362 21.26 23.24 -20.47
CA PRO A 362 20.02 22.73 -21.06
C PRO A 362 19.46 21.57 -20.22
N GLU A 363 18.15 21.41 -20.23
CA GLU A 363 17.47 20.29 -19.58
C GLU A 363 17.82 18.97 -20.30
N ASP A 364 18.91 18.32 -19.88
CA ASP A 364 19.41 17.11 -20.55
C ASP A 364 19.44 15.87 -19.64
N GLY A 365 18.91 16.00 -18.43
CA GLY A 365 18.87 14.97 -17.41
C GLY A 365 20.13 14.88 -16.57
N PHE A 366 21.09 15.82 -16.71
CA PHE A 366 22.30 15.82 -15.94
C PHE A 366 22.37 16.99 -14.96
N ARG A 367 22.07 16.73 -13.70
CA ARG A 367 22.10 17.72 -12.64
C ARG A 367 21.22 18.94 -12.90
N ASP A 368 20.09 18.74 -13.56
CA ASP A 368 19.10 19.78 -13.81
C ASP A 368 18.45 20.25 -12.50
N ALA A 369 18.35 19.35 -11.51
CA ALA A 369 17.79 19.60 -10.19
C ALA A 369 18.79 19.31 -9.06
N ALA A 370 18.66 20.05 -7.95
CA ALA A 370 19.43 19.84 -6.74
C ALA A 370 18.74 18.85 -5.80
N PRO A 371 19.31 17.69 -5.52
CA PRO A 371 18.78 16.78 -4.50
C PRO A 371 19.11 17.29 -3.10
N ILE A 372 18.14 17.83 -2.41
CA ILE A 372 18.25 18.22 -0.99
C ILE A 372 17.95 17.01 -0.13
N ARG A 373 18.99 16.44 0.47
CA ARG A 373 18.90 15.23 1.29
C ARG A 373 18.84 15.59 2.77
N PHE A 374 17.91 14.99 3.47
CA PHE A 374 17.73 15.19 4.90
C PHE A 374 17.18 13.93 5.56
N TRP A 375 17.46 13.80 6.85
CA TRP A 375 16.82 12.81 7.71
C TRP A 375 15.76 13.50 8.54
N LEU A 376 14.62 12.83 8.75
CA LEU A 376 13.46 13.33 9.45
C LEU A 376 13.09 12.39 10.60
N SER A 377 12.85 12.92 11.80
CA SER A 377 12.58 12.09 12.98
C SER A 377 11.15 11.54 13.03
N LYS A 378 10.17 12.22 12.47
CA LYS A 378 8.77 11.81 12.36
C LYS A 378 8.11 12.35 11.10
N ALA A 379 7.10 11.64 10.60
CA ALA A 379 6.38 12.01 9.38
C ALA A 379 5.91 13.46 9.41
N SER A 380 6.20 14.19 8.32
CA SER A 380 5.89 15.61 8.23
C SER A 380 5.67 16.05 6.79
N THR A 381 4.87 17.10 6.62
CA THR A 381 4.86 17.88 5.38
C THR A 381 6.06 18.83 5.39
N VAL A 382 7.00 18.61 4.46
CA VAL A 382 8.22 19.41 4.35
C VAL A 382 8.10 20.38 3.21
N THR A 383 8.37 21.66 3.49
CA THR A 383 8.45 22.73 2.50
C THR A 383 9.90 23.20 2.40
N LEU A 384 10.47 23.08 1.22
CA LEU A 384 11.74 23.69 0.83
C LEU A 384 11.46 25.09 0.28
N ILE A 385 12.21 26.07 0.76
CA ILE A 385 12.14 27.45 0.30
C ILE A 385 13.52 27.85 -0.21
N VAL A 386 13.59 28.28 -1.47
CA VAL A 386 14.82 28.77 -2.10
C VAL A 386 14.46 30.00 -2.91
N ASP A 387 15.08 31.14 -2.61
CA ASP A 387 14.84 32.43 -3.29
C ASP A 387 13.34 32.75 -3.46
N GLY A 388 12.54 32.57 -2.39
CA GLY A 388 11.10 32.81 -2.38
C GLY A 388 10.25 31.73 -3.05
N ARG A 389 10.82 30.84 -3.85
CA ARG A 389 10.11 29.68 -4.43
C ARG A 389 9.92 28.58 -3.40
N ARG A 390 8.83 27.83 -3.51
CA ARG A 390 8.45 26.78 -2.54
C ARG A 390 8.17 25.47 -3.24
N VAL A 391 8.77 24.39 -2.71
CA VAL A 391 8.45 23.01 -3.10
C VAL A 391 8.01 22.28 -1.84
N THR A 392 6.83 21.65 -1.89
CA THR A 392 6.23 20.99 -0.71
C THR A 392 5.89 19.54 -1.04
N ALA A 393 6.24 18.62 -0.12
CA ALA A 393 5.87 17.22 -0.19
C ALA A 393 5.78 16.62 1.22
N THR A 394 5.04 15.50 1.36
CA THR A 394 4.94 14.75 2.62
C THR A 394 5.94 13.61 2.62
N PHE A 395 6.65 13.47 3.73
CA PHE A 395 7.69 12.45 3.93
C PHE A 395 7.45 11.68 5.24
N GLY A 396 7.81 10.39 5.26
CA GLY A 396 7.92 9.59 6.47
C GLY A 396 9.21 9.89 7.24
N HIS A 397 9.39 9.25 8.41
CA HIS A 397 10.67 9.31 9.14
C HIS A 397 11.79 8.65 8.33
N GLY A 398 13.04 9.00 8.68
CA GLY A 398 14.22 8.44 8.03
C GLY A 398 14.81 9.33 6.95
N GLU A 399 15.59 8.72 6.05
CA GLU A 399 16.26 9.43 4.97
C GLU A 399 15.30 9.79 3.85
N ASN A 400 15.33 11.07 3.47
CA ASN A 400 14.45 11.65 2.46
C ASN A 400 15.22 12.52 1.48
N THR A 401 14.66 12.75 0.31
CA THR A 401 15.20 13.66 -0.71
C THR A 401 14.08 14.50 -1.29
N LEU A 402 14.27 15.80 -1.32
CA LEU A 402 13.42 16.75 -2.01
C LEU A 402 14.25 17.42 -3.11
N TYR A 403 13.70 17.52 -4.32
CA TYR A 403 14.40 18.10 -5.45
C TYR A 403 13.99 19.56 -5.62
N TRP A 404 15.01 20.42 -5.76
CA TRP A 404 14.83 21.78 -6.20
C TRP A 404 15.21 21.88 -7.67
N GLU A 405 14.28 22.31 -8.50
CA GLU A 405 14.46 22.61 -9.92
C GLU A 405 14.69 24.13 -10.04
N PRO A 406 15.92 24.56 -10.32
CA PRO A 406 16.27 26.00 -10.34
C PRO A 406 15.73 26.75 -11.55
N ASP A 407 15.22 26.06 -12.58
CA ASP A 407 14.65 26.63 -13.82
C ASP A 407 15.43 27.87 -14.34
N ASP A 408 14.91 29.09 -14.10
CA ASP A 408 15.48 30.37 -14.54
C ASP A 408 16.45 30.98 -13.50
N ALA A 409 16.99 30.19 -12.56
CA ALA A 409 17.92 30.73 -11.55
C ALA A 409 19.26 31.12 -12.21
N GLU A 410 19.71 32.32 -11.91
CA GLU A 410 21.04 32.80 -12.36
C GLU A 410 22.16 31.97 -11.72
N PRO A 411 23.32 31.84 -12.40
CA PRO A 411 24.48 31.20 -11.80
C PRO A 411 24.89 31.85 -10.47
N GLY A 412 25.05 31.02 -9.43
CA GLY A 412 25.36 31.54 -8.10
C GLY A 412 25.18 30.50 -7.00
N THR A 413 25.30 30.93 -5.76
CA THR A 413 25.07 30.06 -4.59
C THR A 413 23.77 30.45 -3.90
N TYR A 414 22.93 29.47 -3.71
CA TYR A 414 21.63 29.59 -3.09
C TYR A 414 21.62 28.92 -1.72
N HIS A 415 20.87 29.48 -0.79
CA HIS A 415 20.75 28.99 0.57
C HIS A 415 19.31 28.50 0.84
N PRO A 416 19.03 27.20 0.63
CA PRO A 416 17.73 26.62 0.90
C PRO A 416 17.37 26.68 2.38
N TYR A 417 16.06 26.64 2.65
CA TYR A 417 15.52 26.60 3.98
C TYR A 417 14.39 25.56 4.03
N LEU A 418 14.44 24.67 5.00
CA LEU A 418 13.45 23.60 5.20
C LEU A 418 12.52 23.91 6.35
N THR A 419 11.24 23.74 6.16
CA THR A 419 10.23 23.75 7.22
C THR A 419 9.50 22.41 7.22
N ALA A 420 9.43 21.72 8.36
CA ALA A 420 8.69 20.49 8.53
C ALA A 420 7.51 20.70 9.49
N VAL A 421 6.31 20.32 9.06
CA VAL A 421 5.06 20.38 9.83
C VAL A 421 4.57 18.95 10.06
N PRO A 422 4.64 18.42 11.28
CA PRO A 422 4.17 17.10 11.62
C PRO A 422 2.64 17.06 11.74
N SER A 423 2.05 15.87 11.89
CA SER A 423 0.62 15.69 12.18
C SER A 423 0.23 16.21 13.58
N ALA A 424 1.17 16.16 14.54
CA ALA A 424 1.03 16.74 15.86
C ALA A 424 2.34 17.37 16.32
N GLY A 425 2.24 18.50 17.04
CA GLY A 425 3.37 19.25 17.56
C GLY A 425 3.75 20.47 16.72
N PRO A 426 4.70 21.28 17.23
CA PRO A 426 5.15 22.48 16.57
C PRO A 426 5.98 22.15 15.32
N ARG A 427 5.97 23.08 14.38
CA ARG A 427 6.83 22.99 13.19
C ARG A 427 8.31 23.11 13.57
N ALA A 428 9.17 22.40 12.83
CA ALA A 428 10.61 22.62 12.85
C ALA A 428 11.07 23.42 11.64
N GLN A 429 12.22 24.08 11.78
CA GLN A 429 12.85 24.84 10.72
C GLN A 429 14.36 24.58 10.73
N GLN A 430 14.95 24.41 9.54
CA GLN A 430 16.36 24.10 9.40
C GLN A 430 16.92 24.73 8.12
N ALA A 431 18.10 25.38 8.23
CA ALA A 431 18.86 25.79 7.07
C ALA A 431 19.24 24.56 6.24
N GLY A 432 19.01 24.62 4.95
CA GLY A 432 19.42 23.59 3.99
C GLY A 432 20.91 23.72 3.62
N PRO A 433 21.45 22.78 2.86
CA PRO A 433 22.81 22.88 2.35
C PRO A 433 22.88 23.96 1.28
N ALA A 434 23.99 24.67 1.17
CA ALA A 434 24.24 25.59 0.05
C ALA A 434 24.17 24.82 -1.28
N VAL A 435 23.48 25.39 -2.25
CA VAL A 435 23.36 24.83 -3.62
C VAL A 435 24.05 25.80 -4.60
N THR A 436 24.99 25.30 -5.37
CA THR A 436 25.61 26.06 -6.44
C THR A 436 24.90 25.78 -7.76
N VAL A 437 24.39 26.80 -8.41
CA VAL A 437 23.92 26.79 -9.79
C VAL A 437 25.07 27.22 -10.67
N GLY A 438 25.49 26.35 -11.58
CA GLY A 438 26.53 26.64 -12.56
C GLY A 438 25.97 27.40 -13.78
N PRO A 439 26.83 28.05 -14.56
CA PRO A 439 26.42 28.67 -15.81
C PRO A 439 25.95 27.59 -16.79
N SER A 440 25.04 27.97 -17.70
CA SER A 440 24.64 27.09 -18.80
C SER A 440 25.88 26.61 -19.56
N PRO A 441 26.08 25.28 -19.73
CA PRO A 441 27.21 24.79 -20.47
C PRO A 441 27.16 25.25 -21.92
N GLY A 442 28.26 25.80 -22.41
CA GLY A 442 28.42 26.13 -23.83
C GLY A 442 28.63 24.88 -24.70
N PRO A 443 28.84 25.07 -26.00
CA PRO A 443 29.30 24.00 -26.87
C PRO A 443 30.56 23.36 -26.31
N PRO A 444 30.66 22.02 -26.26
CA PRO A 444 31.73 21.36 -25.55
C PRO A 444 33.09 21.60 -26.23
N PRO A 445 34.12 22.12 -25.56
CA PRO A 445 35.49 22.09 -26.10
C PRO A 445 35.92 20.63 -26.22
N VAL A 446 36.64 20.29 -27.27
CA VAL A 446 37.17 18.94 -27.44
C VAL A 446 38.61 19.01 -27.94
N ASP A 447 39.50 18.36 -27.22
CA ASP A 447 40.85 18.08 -27.63
C ASP A 447 40.92 16.69 -28.25
N VAL A 448 41.61 16.57 -29.39
CA VAL A 448 41.70 15.31 -30.12
C VAL A 448 43.14 15.02 -30.49
N THR A 449 43.53 13.78 -30.27
CA THR A 449 44.87 13.29 -30.64
C THR A 449 44.70 12.04 -31.52
N VAL A 450 45.46 12.01 -32.61
CA VAL A 450 45.61 10.82 -33.45
C VAL A 450 46.68 9.94 -32.84
N MET A 451 46.28 8.78 -32.32
CA MET A 451 47.16 7.80 -31.67
C MET A 451 47.86 6.86 -32.66
N SER A 452 47.17 6.59 -33.77
CA SER A 452 47.65 5.74 -34.88
C SER A 452 46.83 6.08 -36.12
N PRO A 453 47.18 5.58 -37.32
CA PRO A 453 46.52 5.94 -38.58
C PRO A 453 45.01 5.81 -38.60
N ALA A 454 44.47 5.01 -37.71
CA ALA A 454 43.02 4.80 -37.61
C ALA A 454 42.46 4.86 -36.17
N THR A 455 43.24 5.37 -35.23
CA THR A 455 42.79 5.45 -33.82
C THR A 455 42.89 6.91 -33.33
N VAL A 456 41.78 7.42 -32.82
CA VAL A 456 41.67 8.75 -32.26
C VAL A 456 41.35 8.67 -30.76
N SER A 457 41.96 9.57 -30.03
CA SER A 457 41.63 9.82 -28.62
C SER A 457 41.02 11.21 -28.50
N TRP A 458 40.08 11.39 -27.62
CA TRP A 458 39.48 12.69 -27.31
C TRP A 458 39.36 12.88 -25.82
N SER A 459 39.41 14.14 -25.42
CA SER A 459 39.06 14.61 -24.08
C SER A 459 38.29 15.92 -24.16
N SER A 460 37.46 16.18 -23.18
CA SER A 460 36.73 17.42 -23.02
C SER A 460 36.64 17.75 -21.54
N ASN A 461 36.77 19.03 -21.25
CA ASN A 461 36.54 19.61 -19.93
C ASN A 461 35.16 20.30 -19.84
N ALA A 462 34.21 19.92 -20.69
CA ALA A 462 32.87 20.47 -20.68
C ALA A 462 32.20 20.26 -19.31
N GLU A 463 31.95 21.35 -18.60
CA GLU A 463 31.20 21.33 -17.35
C GLU A 463 29.70 21.25 -17.64
N GLY A 464 28.92 20.61 -16.72
CA GLY A 464 27.47 20.54 -16.83
C GLY A 464 26.95 19.65 -17.93
N THR A 465 27.77 18.79 -18.53
CA THR A 465 27.33 17.82 -19.54
C THR A 465 27.91 16.44 -19.26
N PRO A 466 27.10 15.36 -19.30
CA PRO A 466 27.57 14.01 -18.94
C PRO A 466 28.21 13.27 -20.12
N TRP A 467 28.02 13.75 -21.33
CA TRP A 467 28.39 13.03 -22.55
C TRP A 467 28.60 13.99 -23.73
N LEU A 468 29.30 13.50 -24.72
CA LEU A 468 29.49 14.14 -26.01
C LEU A 468 28.90 13.30 -27.12
N HIS A 469 28.30 13.94 -28.12
CA HIS A 469 27.97 13.28 -29.39
C HIS A 469 29.11 13.58 -30.36
N ILE A 470 29.90 12.56 -30.74
CA ILE A 470 31.08 12.76 -31.57
C ILE A 470 30.79 12.39 -33.01
N ARG A 471 31.14 13.32 -33.92
CA ARG A 471 31.02 13.15 -35.37
C ARG A 471 32.33 13.46 -36.07
N LEU A 472 32.60 12.70 -37.13
CA LEU A 472 33.71 12.94 -38.04
C LEU A 472 33.13 13.38 -39.38
N ARG A 473 33.75 14.40 -39.97
CA ARG A 473 33.57 14.77 -41.36
C ARG A 473 34.77 14.26 -42.14
N LEU A 474 34.56 13.47 -43.17
CA LEU A 474 35.54 12.89 -44.07
C LEU A 474 35.40 13.61 -45.41
N THR A 475 36.48 14.19 -45.92
CA THR A 475 36.45 14.89 -47.22
C THR A 475 37.55 14.36 -48.11
N GLN A 476 37.19 13.96 -49.36
CA GLN A 476 38.11 13.53 -50.39
C GLN A 476 37.57 13.91 -51.75
N ASP A 477 38.42 14.58 -52.61
CA ASP A 477 38.09 14.89 -54.00
C ASP A 477 36.73 15.59 -54.19
N GLY A 478 36.35 16.46 -53.25
CA GLY A 478 35.05 17.14 -53.24
C GLY A 478 33.89 16.33 -52.64
N GLU A 479 34.04 15.07 -52.39
CA GLU A 479 33.09 14.25 -51.69
C GLU A 479 33.17 14.49 -50.15
N THR A 480 32.05 14.61 -49.50
CA THR A 480 31.97 14.72 -48.04
C THR A 480 31.07 13.63 -47.48
N ARG A 481 31.58 12.89 -46.47
CA ARG A 481 30.84 11.89 -45.70
C ARG A 481 30.90 12.22 -44.23
N THR A 482 29.82 11.87 -43.50
CA THR A 482 29.78 11.99 -42.05
C THR A 482 29.77 10.60 -41.42
N LEU A 483 30.70 10.40 -40.48
CA LEU A 483 30.72 9.21 -39.64
C LEU A 483 30.27 9.60 -38.22
N ASP A 484 29.16 9.07 -37.78
CA ASP A 484 28.63 9.33 -36.45
C ASP A 484 29.13 8.26 -35.48
N LEU A 485 29.87 8.69 -34.46
CA LEU A 485 30.35 7.80 -33.39
C LEU A 485 29.34 7.65 -32.25
N GLY A 486 28.24 8.40 -32.27
CA GLY A 486 27.19 8.39 -31.25
C GLY A 486 27.63 9.03 -29.93
N ARG A 487 26.85 8.80 -28.88
CA ARG A 487 27.16 9.26 -27.50
C ARG A 487 28.43 8.65 -26.97
N ARG A 488 29.30 9.47 -26.40
CA ARG A 488 30.57 9.08 -25.81
C ARG A 488 30.80 9.79 -24.46
N LYS A 489 31.61 9.18 -23.59
CA LYS A 489 32.11 9.84 -22.37
C LYS A 489 32.96 11.06 -22.74
N LEU A 490 33.17 11.97 -21.79
CA LEU A 490 33.95 13.18 -21.99
C LEU A 490 35.42 12.89 -22.42
N ALA A 491 35.92 11.72 -22.13
CA ALA A 491 37.22 11.24 -22.64
C ALA A 491 37.08 9.80 -23.14
N GLY A 492 37.86 9.44 -24.15
CA GLY A 492 37.88 8.10 -24.69
C GLY A 492 38.81 7.93 -25.88
N THR A 493 38.92 6.70 -26.33
CA THR A 493 39.72 6.30 -27.51
C THR A 493 38.89 5.38 -28.39
N ARG A 494 39.03 5.51 -29.70
CA ARG A 494 38.33 4.64 -30.65
C ARG A 494 39.14 4.39 -31.91
N HIS A 495 39.14 3.12 -32.31
CA HIS A 495 39.59 2.76 -33.65
C HIS A 495 38.51 3.08 -34.67
N LEU A 496 38.87 3.86 -35.70
CA LEU A 496 37.94 4.30 -36.75
C LEU A 496 37.92 3.28 -37.90
N ARG A 497 36.72 2.92 -38.34
CA ARG A 497 36.52 2.19 -39.57
C ARG A 497 36.23 3.21 -40.68
N LEU A 498 37.28 3.60 -41.42
CA LEU A 498 37.17 4.57 -42.50
C LEU A 498 36.84 3.85 -43.84
N PRO A 499 36.11 4.54 -44.76
CA PRO A 499 35.96 4.02 -46.14
C PRO A 499 37.30 3.89 -46.84
N PRO A 500 37.40 3.11 -47.94
CA PRO A 500 38.60 3.05 -48.78
C PRO A 500 39.03 4.44 -49.29
N GLY A 501 40.33 4.71 -49.22
CA GLY A 501 40.87 5.99 -49.71
C GLY A 501 41.65 6.77 -48.62
N ARG A 502 42.13 7.94 -49.02
CA ARG A 502 42.86 8.86 -48.14
C ARG A 502 42.00 10.10 -47.87
N TRP A 503 41.36 10.13 -46.70
CA TRP A 503 40.40 11.13 -46.34
C TRP A 503 40.99 12.21 -45.48
N HIS A 504 40.72 13.48 -45.79
CA HIS A 504 40.88 14.55 -44.82
C HIS A 504 39.79 14.46 -43.77
N VAL A 505 40.17 14.22 -42.52
CA VAL A 505 39.22 13.95 -41.43
C VAL A 505 39.19 15.13 -40.49
N THR A 506 38.02 15.65 -40.21
CA THR A 506 37.79 16.61 -39.13
C THR A 506 36.81 16.03 -38.12
N MET A 507 37.01 16.31 -36.85
CA MET A 507 36.15 15.88 -35.76
C MET A 507 35.50 17.06 -35.06
N PHE A 508 34.27 16.90 -34.62
CA PHE A 508 33.62 17.81 -33.70
C PHE A 508 32.80 17.01 -32.67
N ALA A 509 32.63 17.61 -31.51
CA ALA A 509 31.75 17.13 -30.45
C ALA A 509 30.54 18.04 -30.36
N ALA A 510 29.44 17.50 -29.91
CA ALA A 510 28.21 18.23 -29.65
C ALA A 510 27.56 17.77 -28.32
N ASN A 511 26.91 18.67 -27.64
CA ASN A 511 26.00 18.45 -26.54
C ASN A 511 24.67 19.17 -26.82
N SER A 512 23.77 19.22 -25.86
CA SER A 512 22.49 19.92 -25.99
C SER A 512 22.66 21.44 -26.17
N ALA A 513 23.76 22.03 -25.71
CA ALA A 513 24.07 23.46 -25.88
C ALA A 513 24.67 23.83 -27.26
N GLY A 514 25.09 22.87 -28.06
CA GLY A 514 25.63 23.11 -29.39
C GLY A 514 26.79 22.20 -29.78
N ARG A 515 27.63 22.67 -30.74
CA ARG A 515 28.77 21.90 -31.24
C ARG A 515 30.07 22.64 -31.06
N SER A 516 31.16 21.91 -30.86
CA SER A 516 32.51 22.42 -30.87
C SER A 516 32.92 22.96 -32.24
N ARG A 517 34.05 23.67 -32.29
CA ARG A 517 34.78 23.89 -33.54
C ARG A 517 35.22 22.56 -34.12
N PHE A 518 35.42 22.52 -35.45
CA PHE A 518 35.99 21.37 -36.12
C PHE A 518 37.51 21.30 -35.81
N VAL A 519 37.93 20.13 -35.33
CA VAL A 519 39.34 19.84 -35.10
C VAL A 519 39.87 18.98 -36.26
N SER A 520 40.89 19.44 -36.96
CA SER A 520 41.48 18.66 -38.06
C SER A 520 42.36 17.54 -37.50
N LEU A 521 42.12 16.33 -38.01
CA LEU A 521 42.92 15.14 -37.75
C LEU A 521 43.92 14.86 -38.87
N GLY A 522 43.95 15.74 -39.88
CA GLY A 522 44.75 15.54 -41.07
C GLY A 522 44.20 14.47 -42.02
N TYR A 523 45.08 13.90 -42.85
CA TYR A 523 44.72 12.82 -43.77
C TYR A 523 44.94 11.48 -43.10
N LEU A 524 43.85 10.73 -42.97
CA LEU A 524 43.89 9.38 -42.40
C LEU A 524 43.80 8.34 -43.52
N PRO A 525 44.65 7.30 -43.53
CA PRO A 525 44.54 6.17 -44.41
C PRO A 525 43.39 5.25 -43.97
N ARG A 526 43.08 4.28 -44.78
CA ARG A 526 42.12 3.22 -44.54
C ARG A 526 42.46 2.39 -43.30
#